data_e7763a7b8ff06d7302aa59afb5d27a1e
#
_entry.id   e7763a7b8ff06d7302aa59afb5d27a1e
#
_cell.length_a   1.000
_cell.length_b   1.000
_cell.length_c   1.000
_cell.angle_alpha   90.00
_cell.angle_beta   90.00
_cell.angle_gamma   90.00
#
_symmetry.space_group_name_H-M   'P 1'
#
loop_
_entity.id
_entity.type
_entity.pdbx_description
1 polymer ?
#
loop_
_entity_poly.entity_id
_entity_poly.type
_entity_poly.pdbx_seq_one_letter_code
_entity_poly.pdbx_strand_id
1 'polypeptide(L)'
;MDTHERLRQLLNERGWTEYRLAKNCGLSESTIANIYRRNTVPSLATLETICKGFGITMAQFLAEGEMVEISPELKELFENWVNLTPEQKKAANQMLKAMNNDK
;
A
#
# COMPACT_ATOMS: atom_id res chain seq x y z
N MET A 1 -14.77 1.58 -1.21
CA MET A 1 -13.51 1.34 -1.94
C MET A 1 -13.77 0.39 -3.10
N ASP A 2 -13.25 0.71 -4.27
CA ASP A 2 -13.33 -0.17 -5.43
C ASP A 2 -12.10 -1.11 -5.44
N THR A 3 -12.34 -2.39 -5.27
CA THR A 3 -11.29 -3.42 -5.24
C THR A 3 -10.51 -3.46 -6.56
N HIS A 4 -11.18 -3.27 -7.69
CA HIS A 4 -10.54 -3.28 -9.01
C HIS A 4 -9.59 -2.11 -9.20
N GLU A 5 -10.00 -0.92 -8.79
CA GLU A 5 -9.15 0.27 -8.85
C GLU A 5 -7.93 0.10 -7.96
N ARG A 6 -8.12 -0.46 -6.77
CA ARG A 6 -7.04 -0.69 -5.83
C ARG A 6 -6.03 -1.69 -6.39
N LEU A 7 -6.49 -2.77 -7.02
CA LEU A 7 -5.62 -3.75 -7.69
C LEU A 7 -4.84 -3.10 -8.82
N ARG A 8 -5.49 -2.30 -9.65
CA ARG A 8 -4.82 -1.58 -10.75
C ARG A 8 -3.77 -0.62 -10.23
N GLN A 9 -4.09 0.11 -9.18
CA GLN A 9 -3.15 1.04 -8.55
C GLN A 9 -1.89 0.31 -8.09
N LEU A 10 -2.04 -0.83 -7.41
CA LEU A 10 -0.91 -1.62 -6.93
C LEU A 10 -0.07 -2.19 -8.07
N LEU A 11 -0.71 -2.66 -9.13
CA LEU A 11 0.00 -3.13 -10.33
C LEU A 11 0.81 -2.00 -10.97
N ASN A 12 0.20 -0.83 -11.12
CA ASN A 12 0.85 0.33 -11.73
C ASN A 12 2.04 0.83 -10.89
N GLU A 13 1.87 0.89 -9.58
CA GLU A 13 2.94 1.31 -8.66
C GLU A 13 4.16 0.40 -8.75
N ARG A 14 3.95 -0.89 -9.00
CA ARG A 14 5.02 -1.88 -9.08
C ARG A 14 5.53 -2.14 -10.50
N GLY A 15 4.83 -1.61 -11.50
CA GLY A 15 5.13 -1.92 -12.88
C GLY A 15 4.90 -3.39 -13.24
N TRP A 16 3.93 -4.02 -12.57
CA TRP A 16 3.60 -5.43 -12.77
C TRP A 16 2.44 -5.61 -13.74
N THR A 17 2.47 -6.74 -14.46
CA THR A 17 1.33 -7.21 -15.25
C THR A 17 0.44 -8.12 -14.43
N GLU A 18 -0.77 -8.38 -14.91
CA GLU A 18 -1.67 -9.38 -14.30
C GLU A 18 -1.01 -10.76 -14.28
N TYR A 19 -0.27 -11.11 -15.31
CA TYR A 19 0.49 -12.37 -15.40
C TYR A 19 1.50 -12.48 -14.25
N ARG A 20 2.26 -11.42 -14.01
CA ARG A 20 3.26 -11.41 -12.94
C ARG A 20 2.61 -11.53 -11.57
N LEU A 21 1.49 -10.86 -11.36
CA LEU A 21 0.73 -10.97 -10.11
C LEU A 21 0.25 -12.40 -9.90
N ALA A 22 -0.36 -13.01 -10.92
CA ALA A 22 -0.84 -14.38 -10.84
C ALA A 22 0.28 -15.35 -10.48
N LYS A 23 1.42 -15.20 -11.11
CA LYS A 23 2.62 -16.02 -10.85
C LYS A 23 3.12 -15.87 -9.41
N ASN A 24 3.18 -14.65 -8.91
CA ASN A 24 3.64 -14.37 -7.54
C ASN A 24 2.65 -14.84 -6.49
N CYS A 25 1.36 -14.84 -6.80
CA CYS A 25 0.32 -15.31 -5.88
C CYS A 25 0.11 -16.82 -5.90
N GLY A 26 0.62 -17.51 -6.91
CA GLY A 26 0.33 -18.92 -7.14
C GLY A 26 -1.09 -19.16 -7.64
N LEU A 27 -1.73 -18.14 -8.19
CA LEU A 27 -3.07 -18.23 -8.81
C LEU A 27 -2.94 -18.37 -10.33
N SER A 28 -3.99 -18.87 -10.97
CA SER A 28 -4.03 -18.91 -12.43
C SER A 28 -4.20 -17.51 -13.00
N GLU A 29 -3.65 -17.29 -14.19
CA GLU A 29 -3.83 -16.05 -14.92
C GLU A 29 -5.32 -15.76 -15.18
N SER A 30 -6.10 -16.81 -15.46
CA SER A 30 -7.55 -16.73 -15.63
C SER A 30 -8.24 -16.18 -14.38
N THR A 31 -7.82 -16.59 -13.20
CA THR A 31 -8.40 -16.12 -11.93
C THR A 31 -8.23 -14.62 -11.78
N ILE A 32 -7.04 -14.12 -12.05
CA ILE A 32 -6.76 -12.68 -11.97
C ILE A 32 -7.51 -11.92 -13.07
N ALA A 33 -7.48 -12.42 -14.30
CA ALA A 33 -8.17 -11.79 -15.42
C ALA A 33 -9.69 -11.70 -15.20
N ASN A 34 -10.29 -12.73 -14.60
CA ASN A 34 -11.73 -12.75 -14.32
C ASN A 34 -12.15 -11.71 -13.29
N ILE A 35 -11.29 -11.36 -12.35
CA ILE A 35 -11.56 -10.28 -11.38
C ILE A 35 -11.79 -8.97 -12.13
N TYR A 36 -10.98 -8.69 -13.15
CA TYR A 36 -11.09 -7.47 -13.94
C TYR A 36 -12.24 -7.51 -14.93
N ARG A 37 -12.34 -8.62 -15.68
CA ARG A 37 -13.29 -8.71 -16.82
C ARG A 37 -14.75 -8.89 -16.39
N ARG A 38 -14.99 -9.64 -15.31
CA ARG A 38 -16.34 -9.95 -14.84
C ARG A 38 -16.84 -9.00 -13.77
N ASN A 39 -16.03 -8.06 -13.37
CA ASN A 39 -16.33 -7.11 -12.31
C ASN A 39 -16.81 -7.82 -11.03
N THR A 40 -16.22 -8.98 -10.73
CA THR A 40 -16.53 -9.74 -9.52
C THR A 40 -15.61 -9.34 -8.38
N VAL A 41 -16.17 -9.31 -7.18
CA VAL A 41 -15.36 -9.07 -5.97
C VAL A 41 -14.73 -10.41 -5.58
N PRO A 42 -13.40 -10.50 -5.45
CA PRO A 42 -12.77 -11.75 -5.02
C PRO A 42 -13.17 -12.10 -3.58
N SER A 43 -13.17 -13.41 -3.27
CA SER A 43 -13.38 -13.85 -1.90
C SER A 43 -12.28 -13.35 -0.99
N LEU A 44 -12.54 -13.32 0.32
CA LEU A 44 -11.54 -12.90 1.31
C LEU A 44 -10.27 -13.75 1.21
N ALA A 45 -10.42 -15.06 1.03
CA ALA A 45 -9.28 -15.97 0.89
C ALA A 45 -8.44 -15.64 -0.36
N THR A 46 -9.09 -15.36 -1.49
CA THR A 46 -8.40 -14.96 -2.72
C THR A 46 -7.70 -13.62 -2.52
N LEU A 47 -8.35 -12.68 -1.87
CA LEU A 47 -7.79 -11.36 -1.61
C LEU A 47 -6.56 -11.44 -0.70
N GLU A 48 -6.59 -12.28 0.33
CA GLU A 48 -5.42 -12.54 1.19
C GLU A 48 -4.25 -13.11 0.38
N THR A 49 -4.53 -14.02 -0.53
CA THR A 49 -3.52 -14.61 -1.42
C THR A 49 -2.89 -13.54 -2.32
N ILE A 50 -3.71 -12.66 -2.86
CA ILE A 50 -3.26 -11.52 -3.69
C ILE A 50 -2.38 -10.58 -2.86
N CYS A 51 -2.79 -10.26 -1.64
CA CYS A 51 -1.99 -9.41 -0.75
C CYS A 51 -0.62 -10.02 -0.45
N LYS A 52 -0.56 -11.33 -0.22
CA LYS A 52 0.71 -12.03 -0.04
C LYS A 52 1.60 -11.94 -1.28
N GLY A 53 0.99 -12.05 -2.46
CA GLY A 53 1.72 -11.89 -3.73
C GLY A 53 2.31 -10.49 -3.91
N PHE A 54 1.64 -9.46 -3.42
CA PHE A 54 2.15 -8.10 -3.40
C PHE A 54 3.13 -7.83 -2.25
N GLY A 55 3.16 -8.69 -1.24
CA GLY A 55 3.97 -8.47 -0.04
C GLY A 55 3.38 -7.44 0.92
N ILE A 56 2.06 -7.31 0.95
CA ILE A 56 1.35 -6.38 1.81
C ILE A 56 0.34 -7.09 2.70
N THR A 57 -0.14 -6.41 3.72
CA THR A 57 -1.21 -6.90 4.58
C THR A 57 -2.58 -6.53 4.02
N MET A 58 -3.63 -7.21 4.50
CA MET A 58 -5.01 -6.83 4.17
C MET A 58 -5.31 -5.39 4.60
N ALA A 59 -4.81 -4.98 5.75
CA ALA A 59 -4.99 -3.62 6.23
C ALA A 59 -4.38 -2.59 5.26
N GLN A 60 -3.18 -2.87 4.76
CA GLN A 60 -2.53 -2.02 3.76
C GLN A 60 -3.29 -1.97 2.44
N PHE A 61 -3.84 -3.11 2.02
CA PHE A 61 -4.65 -3.18 0.82
C PHE A 61 -5.91 -2.32 0.93
N LEU A 62 -6.58 -2.38 2.08
CA LEU A 62 -7.83 -1.67 2.33
C LEU A 62 -7.63 -0.20 2.74
N ALA A 63 -6.40 0.20 3.02
CA ALA A 63 -6.10 1.57 3.41
C ALA A 63 -6.40 2.55 2.27
N GLU A 64 -7.10 3.62 2.60
CA GLU A 64 -7.30 4.73 1.68
C GLU A 64 -6.14 5.70 1.82
N GLY A 65 -5.61 6.16 0.71
CA GLY A 65 -4.50 7.08 0.69
C GLY A 65 -3.21 6.46 0.17
N GLU A 66 -2.15 7.22 0.27
CA GLU A 66 -0.85 6.85 -0.26
C GLU A 66 -0.18 5.80 0.63
N MET A 67 0.28 4.71 0.00
CA MET A 67 1.08 3.71 0.70
C MET A 67 2.56 4.10 0.64
N VAL A 68 3.18 4.18 1.81
CA VAL A 68 4.59 4.52 1.92
C VAL A 68 5.34 3.29 2.43
N GLU A 69 6.41 2.94 1.73
CA GLU A 69 7.30 1.88 2.18
C GLU A 69 8.06 2.34 3.42
N ILE A 70 8.02 1.54 4.49
CA ILE A 70 8.69 1.89 5.74
C ILE A 70 10.16 1.49 5.65
N SER A 71 11.03 2.48 5.40
CA SER A 71 12.47 2.31 5.47
C SER A 71 12.94 2.28 6.94
N PRO A 72 14.15 1.79 7.23
CA PRO A 72 14.72 1.90 8.57
C PRO A 72 14.77 3.33 9.10
N GLU A 73 15.07 4.30 8.23
CA GLU A 73 15.09 5.72 8.58
C GLU A 73 13.71 6.24 8.97
N LEU A 74 12.69 5.86 8.23
CA LEU A 74 11.31 6.25 8.50
C LEU A 74 10.81 5.62 9.80
N LYS A 75 11.16 4.35 10.04
CA LYS A 75 10.83 3.65 11.28
C LYS A 75 11.41 4.37 12.49
N GLU A 76 12.68 4.75 12.42
CA GLU A 76 13.34 5.51 13.48
C GLU A 76 12.64 6.85 13.73
N LEU A 77 12.27 7.55 12.67
CA LEU A 77 11.52 8.80 12.75
C LEU A 77 10.19 8.61 13.49
N PHE A 78 9.45 7.55 13.16
CA PHE A 78 8.18 7.24 13.84
C PHE A 78 8.38 6.92 15.30
N GLU A 79 9.40 6.13 15.65
CA GLU A 79 9.70 5.78 17.04
C GLU A 79 10.00 7.02 17.88
N ASN A 80 10.74 7.96 17.33
CA ASN A 80 11.03 9.24 17.97
C ASN A 80 9.79 10.11 18.08
N TRP A 81 8.98 10.12 17.03
CA TRP A 81 7.76 10.93 16.96
C TRP A 81 6.73 10.55 18.03
N VAL A 82 6.49 9.24 18.22
CA VAL A 82 5.44 8.77 19.15
C VAL A 82 5.74 9.13 20.60
N ASN A 83 6.99 9.39 20.94
CA ASN A 83 7.42 9.77 22.29
C ASN A 83 7.34 11.29 22.54
N LEU A 84 6.99 12.06 21.53
CA LEU A 84 6.87 13.51 21.67
C LEU A 84 5.52 13.91 22.30
N THR A 85 5.53 15.00 23.04
CA THR A 85 4.28 15.63 23.49
C THR A 85 3.55 16.26 22.30
N PRO A 86 2.24 16.55 22.40
CA PRO A 86 1.52 17.24 21.35
C PRO A 86 2.16 18.57 20.92
N GLU A 87 2.68 19.32 21.86
CA GLU A 87 3.38 20.59 21.58
C GLU A 87 4.69 20.35 20.81
N GLN A 88 5.45 19.34 21.21
CA GLN A 88 6.68 18.96 20.53
C GLN A 88 6.40 18.46 19.10
N LYS A 89 5.34 17.69 18.89
CA LYS A 89 4.91 17.24 17.56
C LYS A 89 4.60 18.42 16.65
N LYS A 90 3.91 19.42 17.18
CA LYS A 90 3.58 20.64 16.46
C LYS A 90 4.83 21.39 16.04
N ALA A 91 5.77 21.58 16.95
CA ALA A 91 7.04 22.24 16.69
C ALA A 91 7.89 21.50 15.64
N ALA A 92 7.98 20.17 15.78
CA ALA A 92 8.70 19.33 14.81
C ALA A 92 8.09 19.41 13.42
N ASN A 93 6.77 19.39 13.33
CA ASN A 93 6.06 19.49 12.06
C ASN A 93 6.27 20.85 11.38
N GLN A 94 6.28 21.93 12.18
CA GLN A 94 6.56 23.27 11.67
C GLN A 94 7.99 23.39 11.13
N MET A 95 8.95 22.77 11.81
CA MET A 95 10.34 22.72 11.36
C MET A 95 10.46 21.98 10.03
N LEU A 96 9.80 20.83 9.89
CA LEU A 96 9.81 20.06 8.65
C LEU A 96 9.21 20.85 7.48
N LYS A 97 8.12 21.57 7.74
CA LYS A 97 7.48 22.42 6.71
C LYS A 97 8.40 23.55 6.28
N ALA A 98 9.07 24.20 7.23
CA ALA A 98 10.01 25.29 6.95
C ALA A 98 11.18 24.81 6.08
N MET A 99 11.71 23.63 6.40
CA MET A 99 12.80 23.02 5.62
C MET A 99 12.35 22.69 4.19
N ASN A 100 11.12 22.25 3.99
CA ASN A 100 10.59 21.95 2.67
C ASN A 100 10.31 23.21 1.85
N ASN A 101 10.01 24.32 2.49
CA ASN A 101 9.73 25.60 1.80
C ASN A 101 10.99 26.34 1.37
N ASP A 102 12.14 25.97 1.88
CA ASP A 102 13.43 26.57 1.55
C ASP A 102 14.08 25.99 0.28
N LYS A 103 13.34 25.19 -0.45
CA LYS A 103 13.82 24.60 -1.71
C LYS A 103 13.56 25.51 -2.90
#